data_420f9c0739d2ad71c5e6a5862948e62a
#
_entry.id   420f9c0739d2ad71c5e6a5862948e62a
#
_cell.length_a   1.000
_cell.length_b   1.000
_cell.length_c   1.000
_cell.angle_alpha   90.00
_cell.angle_beta   90.00
_cell.angle_gamma   90.00
#
_symmetry.space_group_name_H-M   'P 1'
#
loop_
_entity.id
_entity.type
_entity.pdbx_description
1 polymer ?
#
loop_
_entity_poly.entity_id
_entity_poly.type
_entity_poly.pdbx_seq_one_letter_code
_entity_poly.pdbx_strand_id
1 'polypeptide(L)'
;MKHLVVGSLVLLLVTLGWGERSPGQERPVPRGELHIVDKSPVNWISLTFNVFEHLLEADVEGKWVPRLATGWRWLDNRTLEVTLRQGVTFHNGEVFDAEVVKLNWDEQSKLQQPHTIGAALNFKPGSRIEIIDPYIVRFVFPQPDGGALAKIGIMHVANRQFYRDIGWGTENW
;
A
#
# COMPACT_ATOMS: atom_id res chain seq x y z
N MET A 1 -53.25 66.54 -9.74
CA MET A 1 -52.14 66.24 -8.85
C MET A 1 -51.74 64.80 -9.09
N LYS A 2 -50.63 64.57 -9.78
CA LYS A 2 -50.13 63.24 -10.15
C LYS A 2 -48.89 62.95 -9.28
N HIS A 3 -48.97 61.97 -8.40
CA HIS A 3 -47.85 61.53 -7.60
C HIS A 3 -47.03 60.53 -8.38
N LEU A 4 -45.80 60.89 -8.66
CA LEU A 4 -44.77 60.04 -9.28
C LEU A 4 -44.11 59.22 -8.17
N VAL A 5 -44.29 57.90 -8.19
CA VAL A 5 -43.61 57.00 -7.29
C VAL A 5 -42.32 56.54 -7.99
N VAL A 6 -41.21 57.00 -7.48
CA VAL A 6 -39.87 56.57 -7.93
C VAL A 6 -39.55 55.29 -7.16
N GLY A 7 -39.61 54.14 -7.86
CA GLY A 7 -39.14 52.90 -7.30
C GLY A 7 -37.63 52.80 -7.41
N SER A 8 -36.96 52.75 -6.25
CA SER A 8 -35.53 52.47 -6.18
C SER A 8 -35.27 50.99 -6.40
N LEU A 9 -34.67 50.62 -7.51
CA LEU A 9 -34.20 49.29 -7.81
C LEU A 9 -32.84 49.05 -7.08
N VAL A 10 -32.87 48.33 -6.00
CA VAL A 10 -31.65 47.90 -5.30
C VAL A 10 -31.07 46.71 -6.06
N LEU A 11 -30.00 46.93 -6.81
CA LEU A 11 -29.26 45.89 -7.47
C LEU A 11 -28.35 45.17 -6.45
N LEU A 12 -28.76 43.98 -6.02
CA LEU A 12 -27.95 43.13 -5.14
C LEU A 12 -26.87 42.45 -5.98
N LEU A 13 -25.65 43.00 -5.98
CA LEU A 13 -24.45 42.39 -6.56
C LEU A 13 -24.03 41.24 -5.63
N VAL A 14 -24.42 40.00 -5.97
CA VAL A 14 -23.83 38.82 -5.39
C VAL A 14 -22.47 38.61 -5.99
N THR A 15 -21.44 39.12 -5.32
CA THR A 15 -20.05 38.74 -5.63
C THR A 15 -19.86 37.30 -5.23
N LEU A 16 -19.89 36.41 -6.21
CA LEU A 16 -19.37 35.05 -6.07
C LEU A 16 -17.87 35.17 -5.78
N GLY A 17 -17.54 35.17 -4.50
CA GLY A 17 -16.16 35.07 -4.05
C GLY A 17 -15.58 33.75 -4.56
N TRP A 18 -14.84 33.83 -5.64
CA TRP A 18 -13.89 32.79 -5.96
C TRP A 18 -12.85 32.83 -4.84
N GLY A 19 -12.98 31.92 -3.91
CA GLY A 19 -11.97 31.71 -2.89
C GLY A 19 -10.65 31.40 -3.61
N GLU A 20 -9.78 32.40 -3.71
CA GLU A 20 -8.38 32.17 -4.02
C GLU A 20 -7.89 31.16 -2.98
N ARG A 21 -7.55 29.95 -3.46
CA ARG A 21 -6.84 28.99 -2.62
C ARG A 21 -5.56 29.68 -2.20
N SER A 22 -5.46 30.02 -0.94
CA SER A 22 -4.21 30.48 -0.35
C SER A 22 -3.07 29.55 -0.83
N PRO A 23 -1.94 30.07 -1.33
CA PRO A 23 -0.80 29.25 -1.69
C PRO A 23 -0.51 28.37 -0.50
N GLY A 24 -0.49 27.04 -0.75
CA GLY A 24 -0.52 25.99 0.26
C GLY A 24 0.43 26.33 1.40
N GLN A 25 -0.14 26.48 2.57
CA GLN A 25 0.62 26.55 3.80
C GLN A 25 1.40 25.23 3.85
N GLU A 26 2.71 25.29 3.63
CA GLU A 26 3.58 24.12 3.77
C GLU A 26 3.29 23.50 5.13
N ARG A 27 2.75 22.30 5.13
CA ARG A 27 2.53 21.60 6.40
C ARG A 27 3.88 21.46 7.06
N PRO A 28 4.05 21.93 8.29
CA PRO A 28 5.32 21.79 8.98
C PRO A 28 5.69 20.31 9.00
N VAL A 29 6.88 19.99 8.50
CA VAL A 29 7.40 18.63 8.56
C VAL A 29 7.51 18.27 10.04
N PRO A 30 6.85 17.22 10.51
CA PRO A 30 6.95 16.77 11.89
C PRO A 30 8.42 16.54 12.24
N ARG A 31 8.88 17.13 13.33
CA ARG A 31 10.24 16.94 13.85
C ARG A 31 10.14 16.36 15.23
N GLY A 32 10.99 15.38 15.52
CA GLY A 32 11.04 14.73 16.82
C GLY A 32 11.10 13.21 16.69
N GLU A 33 11.18 12.54 17.81
CA GLU A 33 11.19 11.09 17.94
C GLU A 33 9.87 10.63 18.55
N LEU A 34 9.31 9.57 18.00
CA LEU A 34 8.14 8.89 18.55
C LEU A 34 8.60 7.57 19.19
N HIS A 35 8.56 7.50 20.50
CA HIS A 35 8.84 6.26 21.23
C HIS A 35 7.54 5.49 21.47
N ILE A 36 7.42 4.31 20.88
CA ILE A 36 6.25 3.44 21.05
C ILE A 36 6.65 2.25 21.89
N VAL A 37 5.96 2.05 23.01
CA VAL A 37 6.11 0.87 23.86
C VAL A 37 4.84 0.05 23.77
N ASP A 38 4.96 -1.18 23.30
CA ASP A 38 3.84 -2.09 23.18
C ASP A 38 4.06 -3.34 24.03
N LYS A 39 3.02 -3.76 24.75
CA LYS A 39 3.06 -4.96 25.59
C LYS A 39 2.99 -6.25 24.80
N SER A 40 2.44 -6.20 23.59
CA SER A 40 2.18 -7.38 22.80
C SER A 40 3.31 -7.62 21.81
N PRO A 41 3.97 -8.77 21.85
CA PRO A 41 4.98 -9.12 20.86
C PRO A 41 4.38 -9.29 19.44
N VAL A 42 3.06 -9.26 19.30
CA VAL A 42 2.34 -9.39 18.02
C VAL A 42 1.98 -8.03 17.41
N ASN A 43 2.04 -6.95 18.18
CA ASN A 43 1.61 -5.62 17.73
C ASN A 43 2.61 -4.90 16.81
N TRP A 44 3.78 -5.49 16.58
CA TRP A 44 4.68 -5.00 15.54
C TRP A 44 4.00 -4.92 14.17
N ILE A 45 2.97 -5.76 13.90
CA ILE A 45 2.15 -5.70 12.69
C ILE A 45 1.54 -4.31 12.51
N SER A 46 0.93 -3.73 13.56
CA SER A 46 0.35 -2.39 13.49
C SER A 46 1.39 -1.30 13.23
N LEU A 47 2.63 -1.49 13.68
CA LEU A 47 3.73 -0.58 13.39
C LEU A 47 4.22 -0.75 11.95
N THR A 48 4.41 -1.97 11.50
CA THR A 48 4.92 -2.25 10.14
C THR A 48 3.92 -1.82 9.06
N PHE A 49 2.62 -1.91 9.29
CA PHE A 49 1.58 -1.38 8.40
C PHE A 49 1.63 0.15 8.22
N ASN A 50 2.30 0.88 9.11
CA ASN A 50 2.55 2.31 8.96
C ASN A 50 3.88 2.65 8.27
N VAL A 51 4.75 1.67 8.06
CA VAL A 51 6.09 1.85 7.50
C VAL A 51 6.21 1.21 6.12
N PHE A 52 5.65 0.03 5.95
CA PHE A 52 5.67 -0.72 4.69
C PHE A 52 4.33 -0.64 3.98
N GLU A 53 4.39 -0.51 2.68
CA GLU A 53 3.21 -0.64 1.84
C GLU A 53 3.00 -2.10 1.40
N HIS A 54 1.80 -2.37 0.88
CA HIS A 54 1.35 -3.66 0.42
C HIS A 54 0.93 -3.59 -1.06
N LEU A 55 0.82 -4.73 -1.71
CA LEU A 55 0.31 -4.77 -3.09
C LEU A 55 -1.18 -4.40 -3.14
N LEU A 56 -1.94 -4.88 -2.18
CA LEU A 56 -3.38 -4.65 -2.04
C LEU A 56 -3.77 -4.64 -0.57
N GLU A 57 -4.93 -4.12 -0.25
CA GLU A 57 -5.43 -3.99 1.12
C GLU A 57 -6.92 -4.27 1.15
N ALA A 58 -7.45 -4.74 2.28
CA ALA A 58 -8.88 -4.82 2.49
C ALA A 58 -9.40 -3.49 3.06
N ASP A 59 -10.45 -2.93 2.48
CA ASP A 59 -11.14 -1.77 3.04
C ASP A 59 -12.02 -2.15 4.25
N VAL A 60 -12.70 -1.17 4.81
CA VAL A 60 -13.56 -1.36 6.01
C VAL A 60 -14.75 -2.26 5.75
N GLU A 61 -15.16 -2.44 4.50
CA GLU A 61 -16.19 -3.38 4.06
C GLU A 61 -15.63 -4.77 3.74
N GLY A 62 -14.30 -4.97 3.87
CA GLY A 62 -13.61 -6.22 3.54
C GLY A 62 -13.39 -6.43 2.05
N LYS A 63 -13.55 -5.40 1.22
CA LYS A 63 -13.30 -5.45 -0.22
C LYS A 63 -11.82 -5.17 -0.49
N TRP A 64 -11.24 -5.94 -1.39
CA TRP A 64 -9.85 -5.73 -1.82
C TRP A 64 -9.72 -4.47 -2.67
N VAL A 65 -8.81 -3.59 -2.27
CA VAL A 65 -8.50 -2.34 -2.97
C VAL A 65 -7.02 -2.28 -3.37
N PRO A 66 -6.70 -1.66 -4.52
CA PRO A 66 -5.34 -1.52 -5.01
C PRO A 66 -4.48 -0.61 -4.10
N ARG A 67 -3.19 -0.97 -3.93
CA ARG A 67 -2.14 -0.14 -3.31
C ARG A 67 -0.94 -0.02 -4.24
N LEU A 68 0.15 -0.77 -4.00
CA LEU A 68 1.28 -0.86 -4.94
C LEU A 68 0.92 -1.66 -6.20
N ALA A 69 -0.07 -2.53 -6.15
CA ALA A 69 -0.73 -3.02 -7.35
C ALA A 69 -1.77 -2.00 -7.84
N THR A 70 -1.97 -1.93 -9.16
CA THR A 70 -3.05 -1.15 -9.79
C THR A 70 -4.26 -2.02 -10.15
N GLY A 71 -4.06 -3.33 -10.20
CA GLY A 71 -5.11 -4.29 -10.46
C GLY A 71 -4.57 -5.72 -10.44
N TRP A 72 -5.50 -6.67 -10.47
CA TRP A 72 -5.18 -8.09 -10.53
C TRP A 72 -6.30 -8.83 -11.23
N ARG A 73 -5.97 -10.01 -11.79
CA ARG A 73 -6.94 -10.93 -12.38
C ARG A 73 -6.48 -12.37 -12.23
N TRP A 74 -7.40 -13.27 -12.00
CA TRP A 74 -7.15 -14.69 -12.09
C TRP A 74 -7.12 -15.11 -13.56
N LEU A 75 -6.02 -15.72 -14.01
CA LEU A 75 -5.89 -16.29 -15.35
C LEU A 75 -6.53 -17.69 -15.37
N ASP A 76 -6.40 -18.40 -14.28
CA ASP A 76 -7.04 -19.67 -13.97
C ASP A 76 -7.18 -19.81 -12.45
N ASN A 77 -7.60 -20.98 -11.96
CA ASN A 77 -7.82 -21.22 -10.52
C ASN A 77 -6.53 -21.31 -9.67
N ARG A 78 -5.35 -21.18 -10.28
CA ARG A 78 -4.03 -21.29 -9.63
C ARG A 78 -3.06 -20.17 -10.02
N THR A 79 -3.43 -19.31 -10.96
CA THR A 79 -2.55 -18.27 -11.46
C THR A 79 -3.21 -16.90 -11.34
N LEU A 80 -2.65 -16.08 -10.47
CA LEU A 80 -3.07 -14.69 -10.25
C LEU A 80 -2.06 -13.74 -10.89
N GLU A 81 -2.48 -13.00 -11.91
CA GLU A 81 -1.69 -11.93 -12.51
C GLU A 81 -1.95 -10.62 -11.78
N VAL A 82 -0.89 -9.91 -11.45
CA VAL A 82 -0.94 -8.61 -10.73
C VAL A 82 -0.18 -7.58 -11.53
N THR A 83 -0.84 -6.45 -11.81
CA THR A 83 -0.23 -5.27 -12.45
C THR A 83 0.25 -4.30 -11.36
N LEU A 84 1.51 -3.90 -11.44
CA LEU A 84 2.16 -3.04 -10.46
C LEU A 84 2.05 -1.56 -10.82
N ARG A 85 2.11 -0.70 -9.81
CA ARG A 85 2.12 0.74 -9.98
C ARG A 85 3.49 1.18 -10.50
N GLN A 86 3.49 1.97 -11.57
CA GLN A 86 4.70 2.56 -12.13
C GLN A 86 5.07 3.88 -11.44
N GLY A 87 6.35 4.26 -11.52
CA GLY A 87 6.84 5.54 -11.01
C GLY A 87 6.93 5.65 -9.49
N VAL A 88 6.79 4.54 -8.77
CA VAL A 88 6.98 4.48 -7.31
C VAL A 88 8.46 4.31 -7.00
N THR A 89 8.93 5.09 -6.02
CA THR A 89 10.29 4.97 -5.47
C THR A 89 10.25 4.83 -3.96
N PHE A 90 11.16 4.04 -3.41
CA PHE A 90 11.37 3.96 -1.98
C PHE A 90 12.08 5.20 -1.43
N HIS A 91 12.08 5.41 -0.12
CA HIS A 91 12.71 6.55 0.54
C HIS A 91 14.21 6.69 0.25
N ASN A 92 14.90 5.61 -0.09
CA ASN A 92 16.30 5.60 -0.50
C ASN A 92 16.53 5.83 -2.00
N GLY A 93 15.45 6.07 -2.77
CA GLY A 93 15.49 6.31 -4.22
C GLY A 93 15.45 5.04 -5.08
N GLU A 94 15.47 3.84 -4.49
CA GLU A 94 15.29 2.60 -5.27
C GLU A 94 13.92 2.57 -5.94
N VAL A 95 13.87 2.08 -7.19
CA VAL A 95 12.63 1.94 -7.95
C VAL A 95 11.88 0.68 -7.48
N PHE A 96 10.57 0.80 -7.31
CA PHE A 96 9.66 -0.32 -7.11
C PHE A 96 9.35 -0.98 -8.46
N ASP A 97 9.57 -2.28 -8.57
CA ASP A 97 9.38 -3.08 -9.76
C ASP A 97 9.05 -4.55 -9.42
N ALA A 98 8.87 -5.36 -10.44
CA ALA A 98 8.58 -6.80 -10.30
C ALA A 98 9.68 -7.59 -9.59
N GLU A 99 10.95 -7.18 -9.77
CA GLU A 99 12.08 -7.81 -9.08
C GLU A 99 12.03 -7.58 -7.57
N VAL A 100 11.61 -6.38 -7.15
CA VAL A 100 11.40 -6.08 -5.72
C VAL A 100 10.27 -6.92 -5.16
N VAL A 101 9.16 -7.06 -5.89
CA VAL A 101 8.04 -7.91 -5.43
C VAL A 101 8.48 -9.37 -5.28
N LYS A 102 9.23 -9.88 -6.26
CA LYS A 102 9.77 -11.24 -6.20
C LYS A 102 10.74 -11.42 -5.03
N LEU A 103 11.66 -10.46 -4.83
CA LEU A 103 12.59 -10.49 -3.69
C LEU A 103 11.83 -10.56 -2.35
N ASN A 104 10.81 -9.71 -2.17
CA ASN A 104 10.00 -9.72 -0.97
C ASN A 104 9.29 -11.06 -0.75
N TRP A 105 8.75 -11.66 -1.81
CA TRP A 105 8.19 -12.99 -1.75
C TRP A 105 9.21 -14.04 -1.34
N ASP A 106 10.38 -14.06 -2.01
CA ASP A 106 11.42 -15.05 -1.78
C ASP A 106 11.95 -14.97 -0.33
N GLU A 107 12.16 -13.76 0.18
CA GLU A 107 12.65 -13.54 1.56
C GLU A 107 11.59 -13.88 2.61
N GLN A 108 10.36 -13.41 2.43
CA GLN A 108 9.29 -13.68 3.40
C GLN A 108 8.84 -15.15 3.38
N SER A 109 8.99 -15.84 2.25
CA SER A 109 8.70 -17.28 2.16
C SER A 109 9.67 -18.15 2.94
N LYS A 110 10.85 -17.64 3.30
CA LYS A 110 11.82 -18.33 4.17
C LYS A 110 11.42 -18.27 5.64
N LEU A 111 10.56 -17.33 6.02
CA LEU A 111 10.11 -17.18 7.39
C LEU A 111 9.21 -18.34 7.78
N GLN A 112 9.60 -19.07 8.85
CA GLN A 112 8.84 -20.19 9.36
C GLN A 112 8.28 -19.88 10.74
N GLN A 113 7.37 -20.74 11.21
CA GLN A 113 6.90 -20.69 12.59
C GLN A 113 8.11 -20.70 13.57
N PRO A 114 8.08 -19.92 14.65
CA PRO A 114 6.93 -19.14 15.17
C PRO A 114 6.81 -17.71 14.63
N HIS A 115 7.51 -17.35 13.55
CA HIS A 115 7.46 -16.01 13.00
C HIS A 115 6.05 -15.65 12.50
N THR A 116 5.50 -14.51 12.94
CA THR A 116 4.10 -14.14 12.69
C THR A 116 3.79 -13.98 11.21
N ILE A 117 4.66 -13.33 10.44
CA ILE A 117 4.49 -13.21 8.97
C ILE A 117 4.55 -14.58 8.30
N GLY A 118 5.52 -15.42 8.67
CA GLY A 118 5.65 -16.76 8.11
C GLY A 118 4.37 -17.61 8.32
N ALA A 119 3.77 -17.47 9.52
CA ALA A 119 2.50 -18.14 9.82
C ALA A 119 1.35 -17.63 8.96
N ALA A 120 1.28 -16.32 8.76
CA ALA A 120 0.21 -15.66 8.02
C ALA A 120 0.32 -15.87 6.51
N LEU A 121 1.53 -15.81 5.97
CA LEU A 121 1.77 -16.04 4.54
C LEU A 121 1.54 -17.50 4.15
N ASN A 122 2.06 -18.44 4.90
CA ASN A 122 1.85 -19.91 4.78
C ASN A 122 1.46 -20.40 3.36
N PHE A 123 2.22 -19.99 2.36
CA PHE A 123 1.99 -20.46 0.99
C PHE A 123 2.39 -21.94 0.85
N LYS A 124 1.63 -22.67 0.07
CA LYS A 124 1.93 -24.09 -0.17
C LYS A 124 3.28 -24.26 -0.84
N PRO A 125 4.08 -25.27 -0.46
CA PRO A 125 5.32 -25.59 -1.16
C PRO A 125 5.08 -25.74 -2.67
N GLY A 126 5.95 -25.12 -3.48
CA GLY A 126 5.79 -25.02 -4.94
C GLY A 126 5.04 -23.78 -5.43
N SER A 127 4.52 -22.94 -4.53
CA SER A 127 4.07 -21.60 -4.91
C SER A 127 5.28 -20.74 -5.31
N ARG A 128 5.11 -19.90 -6.31
CA ARG A 128 6.18 -19.04 -6.83
C ARG A 128 5.65 -17.78 -7.49
N ILE A 129 6.54 -16.79 -7.65
CA ILE A 129 6.31 -15.61 -8.49
C ILE A 129 7.07 -15.77 -9.81
N GLU A 130 6.37 -15.50 -10.91
CA GLU A 130 6.94 -15.34 -12.25
C GLU A 130 6.88 -13.87 -12.65
N ILE A 131 8.01 -13.33 -13.08
CA ILE A 131 8.10 -11.97 -13.63
C ILE A 131 7.77 -12.04 -15.11
N ILE A 132 6.76 -11.30 -15.54
CA ILE A 132 6.30 -11.25 -16.93
C ILE A 132 6.88 -10.03 -17.64
N ASP A 133 6.87 -8.89 -16.95
CA ASP A 133 7.58 -7.67 -17.35
C ASP A 133 7.94 -6.86 -16.08
N PRO A 134 8.61 -5.69 -16.20
CA PRO A 134 9.01 -4.90 -15.02
C PRO A 134 7.85 -4.50 -14.09
N TYR A 135 6.60 -4.56 -14.56
CA TYR A 135 5.42 -4.14 -13.81
C TYR A 135 4.27 -5.16 -13.85
N ILE A 136 4.55 -6.40 -14.25
CA ILE A 136 3.58 -7.50 -14.21
C ILE A 136 4.21 -8.73 -13.60
N VAL A 137 3.59 -9.25 -12.54
CA VAL A 137 3.97 -10.50 -11.90
C VAL A 137 2.83 -11.50 -11.90
N ARG A 138 3.15 -12.78 -11.87
CA ARG A 138 2.19 -13.87 -11.66
C ARG A 138 2.53 -14.63 -10.42
N PHE A 139 1.56 -14.74 -9.54
CA PHE A 139 1.61 -15.67 -8.42
C PHE A 139 1.03 -17.00 -8.92
N VAL A 140 1.86 -18.03 -8.89
CA VAL A 140 1.50 -19.37 -9.34
C VAL A 140 1.45 -20.32 -8.15
N PHE A 141 0.31 -20.98 -7.97
CA PHE A 141 0.05 -21.88 -6.85
C PHE A 141 -0.03 -23.33 -7.32
N PRO A 142 0.47 -24.30 -6.55
CA PRO A 142 0.38 -25.73 -6.93
C PRO A 142 -1.05 -26.26 -6.90
N GLN A 143 -1.94 -25.61 -6.16
CA GLN A 143 -3.37 -25.89 -6.05
C GLN A 143 -4.15 -24.60 -5.82
N PRO A 144 -5.47 -24.56 -6.04
CA PRO A 144 -6.29 -23.41 -5.73
C PRO A 144 -6.11 -22.94 -4.29
N ASP A 145 -5.93 -21.65 -4.08
CA ASP A 145 -5.77 -21.04 -2.76
C ASP A 145 -6.77 -19.88 -2.58
N GLY A 146 -7.89 -20.15 -1.90
CA GLY A 146 -8.92 -19.15 -1.63
C GLY A 146 -8.47 -18.01 -0.71
N GLY A 147 -7.36 -18.18 0.02
CA GLY A 147 -6.75 -17.17 0.87
C GLY A 147 -5.65 -16.35 0.19
N ALA A 148 -5.37 -16.58 -1.09
CA ALA A 148 -4.22 -15.97 -1.78
C ALA A 148 -4.21 -14.44 -1.69
N LEU A 149 -5.34 -13.77 -1.94
CA LEU A 149 -5.42 -12.30 -1.84
C LEU A 149 -5.13 -11.80 -0.42
N ALA A 150 -5.63 -12.49 0.61
CA ALA A 150 -5.36 -12.13 1.99
C ALA A 150 -3.87 -12.26 2.33
N LYS A 151 -3.23 -13.33 1.88
CA LYS A 151 -1.79 -13.55 2.08
C LYS A 151 -0.96 -12.47 1.34
N ILE A 152 -1.30 -12.18 0.09
CA ILE A 152 -0.63 -11.13 -0.69
C ILE A 152 -0.86 -9.76 -0.08
N GLY A 153 -2.05 -9.50 0.48
CA GLY A 153 -2.42 -8.25 1.13
C GLY A 153 -1.67 -7.95 2.43
N ILE A 154 -1.09 -8.96 3.07
CA ILE A 154 -0.25 -8.77 4.26
C ILE A 154 1.25 -8.89 3.97
N MET A 155 1.63 -9.16 2.73
CA MET A 155 3.02 -9.20 2.31
C MET A 155 3.58 -7.78 2.28
N HIS A 156 4.47 -7.48 3.21
CA HIS A 156 5.14 -6.18 3.29
C HIS A 156 6.12 -6.02 2.12
N VAL A 157 6.19 -4.82 1.56
CA VAL A 157 7.12 -4.52 0.47
C VAL A 157 8.24 -3.62 0.97
N ALA A 158 9.41 -4.21 1.11
CA ALA A 158 10.66 -3.55 1.49
C ALA A 158 11.58 -3.40 0.26
N ASN A 159 12.49 -2.44 0.30
CA ASN A 159 13.51 -2.25 -0.72
C ASN A 159 14.65 -3.28 -0.62
N ARG A 160 15.51 -3.34 -1.64
CA ARG A 160 16.64 -4.29 -1.68
C ARG A 160 17.66 -4.00 -0.58
N GLN A 161 17.86 -2.73 -0.21
CA GLN A 161 18.79 -2.35 0.85
C GLN A 161 18.34 -2.89 2.21
N PHE A 162 17.03 -2.86 2.50
CA PHE A 162 16.49 -3.45 3.73
C PHE A 162 16.95 -4.91 3.91
N TYR A 163 16.89 -5.72 2.87
CA TYR A 163 17.31 -7.13 2.94
C TYR A 163 18.80 -7.32 3.05
N ARG A 164 19.62 -6.41 2.48
CA ARG A 164 21.07 -6.46 2.64
C ARG A 164 21.52 -6.12 4.06
N ASP A 165 20.85 -5.16 4.68
CA ASP A 165 21.36 -4.55 5.91
C ASP A 165 20.67 -5.11 7.17
N ILE A 166 19.40 -5.46 7.08
CA ILE A 166 18.56 -5.82 8.23
C ILE A 166 17.85 -7.16 7.99
N GLY A 167 17.06 -7.27 6.92
CA GLY A 167 16.18 -8.40 6.65
C GLY A 167 15.03 -8.49 7.66
N TRP A 168 14.26 -9.56 7.57
CA TRP A 168 13.23 -9.87 8.56
C TRP A 168 13.81 -10.57 9.80
N GLY A 169 15.12 -10.64 9.87
CA GLY A 169 15.91 -10.91 11.06
C GLY A 169 15.49 -12.08 11.92
N THR A 170 15.61 -13.27 11.39
CA THR A 170 15.68 -14.42 12.27
C THR A 170 17.05 -14.51 12.97
N GLU A 171 18.04 -13.76 12.51
CA GLU A 171 19.43 -13.85 12.93
C GLU A 171 19.97 -12.61 13.65
N ASN A 172 19.28 -11.45 13.56
CA ASN A 172 19.78 -10.16 14.06
C ASN A 172 18.85 -9.45 15.05
N TRP A 173 17.95 -10.18 15.69
CA TRP A 173 17.06 -9.66 16.74
C TRP A 173 17.60 -10.00 18.11
#